data_32e615fd14e6c1734113bc878efb9fec
#
_entry.id   32e615fd14e6c1734113bc878efb9fec
#
_cell.length_a   1.000
_cell.length_b   1.000
_cell.length_c   1.000
_cell.angle_alpha   90.00
_cell.angle_beta   90.00
_cell.angle_gamma   90.00
#
_symmetry.space_group_name_H-M   'P 1'
#
loop_
_entity.id
_entity.type
_entity.pdbx_description
1 polymer ?
#
loop_
_entity_poly.entity_id
_entity_poly.type
_entity_poly.pdbx_seq_one_letter_code
_entity_poly.pdbx_strand_id
1 'polypeptide(L)'
;MKILASDFDETIYYLDDPEKNKMNCEAIRNFVANGNIFCIITGRNYTDLKQLLIANNIPYSYLICEDGAKIFNNMDYCLDTVLLDENDIKQIVQIIEEYNWDYYLDDGYNHTNNYNDCVKIVINCIDEDDKRKTVDIIKQRTNVHIYASRTHVNIIHRSVNKKHALQKLINLEKLDYNNLYVIGDNDNDYEMLKSFNGAVMKRHNPILNELGKKEYESLKDYIEELMNN
;
A
#
# COMPACT_ATOMS: atom_id res chain seq x y z
N MET A 1 10.76 -17.87 13.12
CA MET A 1 10.67 -16.43 12.76
C MET A 1 9.57 -16.27 11.73
N LYS A 2 8.55 -15.49 12.02
CA LYS A 2 7.42 -15.21 11.11
C LYS A 2 7.62 -13.86 10.43
N ILE A 3 7.04 -13.72 9.25
CA ILE A 3 7.04 -12.48 8.47
C ILE A 3 5.58 -12.08 8.31
N LEU A 4 5.21 -10.91 8.81
CA LEU A 4 3.88 -10.36 8.63
C LEU A 4 3.96 -9.09 7.78
N ALA A 5 3.30 -9.12 6.63
CA ALA A 5 3.13 -7.95 5.77
C ALA A 5 1.68 -7.45 5.89
N SER A 6 1.52 -6.21 6.32
CA SER A 6 0.22 -5.60 6.62
C SER A 6 -0.02 -4.36 5.79
N ASP A 7 -1.23 -4.20 5.27
CA ASP A 7 -1.70 -2.89 4.86
C ASP A 7 -1.73 -1.93 6.06
N PHE A 8 -1.81 -0.61 5.81
CA PHE A 8 -1.71 0.41 6.85
C PHE A 8 -3.05 1.04 7.21
N ASP A 9 -3.73 1.67 6.27
CA ASP A 9 -4.97 2.39 6.53
C ASP A 9 -6.13 1.40 6.70
N GLU A 10 -6.98 1.59 7.73
CA GLU A 10 -8.09 0.69 8.09
C GLU A 10 -7.66 -0.77 8.44
N THR A 11 -6.33 -1.00 8.51
CA THR A 11 -5.75 -2.29 8.96
C THR A 11 -4.89 -2.11 10.20
N ILE A 12 -3.83 -1.29 10.14
CA ILE A 12 -3.01 -0.90 11.31
C ILE A 12 -3.62 0.33 11.99
N TYR A 13 -3.96 1.34 11.20
CA TYR A 13 -4.29 2.68 11.64
C TYR A 13 -5.68 3.12 11.16
N TYR A 14 -6.48 3.61 12.10
CA TYR A 14 -7.85 4.10 11.93
C TYR A 14 -7.89 5.57 12.34
N LEU A 15 -8.48 6.42 11.50
CA LEU A 15 -8.59 7.86 11.82
C LEU A 15 -9.48 8.12 13.04
N ASP A 16 -10.53 7.32 13.21
CA ASP A 16 -11.59 7.53 14.17
C ASP A 16 -11.55 6.56 15.37
N ASP A 17 -10.50 5.71 15.48
CA ASP A 17 -10.38 4.73 16.56
C ASP A 17 -8.98 4.70 17.21
N PRO A 18 -8.67 5.69 18.07
CA PRO A 18 -7.36 5.79 18.72
C PRO A 18 -7.07 4.62 19.69
N GLU A 19 -8.09 4.01 20.28
CA GLU A 19 -7.92 2.85 21.17
C GLU A 19 -7.48 1.62 20.38
N LYS A 20 -8.09 1.36 19.23
CA LYS A 20 -7.71 0.28 18.33
C LYS A 20 -6.30 0.50 17.79
N ASN A 21 -5.94 1.74 17.43
CA ASN A 21 -4.58 2.09 17.02
C ASN A 21 -3.56 1.75 18.09
N LYS A 22 -3.82 2.12 19.35
CA LYS A 22 -2.94 1.82 20.46
C LYS A 22 -2.74 0.31 20.64
N MET A 23 -3.82 -0.48 20.61
CA MET A 23 -3.76 -1.94 20.72
C MET A 23 -2.97 -2.57 19.58
N ASN A 24 -3.19 -2.14 18.34
CA ASN A 24 -2.44 -2.62 17.18
C ASN A 24 -0.95 -2.29 17.30
N CYS A 25 -0.60 -1.06 17.66
CA CYS A 25 0.79 -0.64 17.84
C CYS A 25 1.51 -1.44 18.96
N GLU A 26 0.84 -1.75 20.05
CA GLU A 26 1.39 -2.59 21.13
C GLU A 26 1.63 -4.02 20.63
N ALA A 27 0.69 -4.60 19.89
CA ALA A 27 0.84 -5.94 19.30
C ALA A 27 2.00 -6.00 18.29
N ILE A 28 2.16 -4.98 17.43
CA ILE A 28 3.28 -4.89 16.48
C ILE A 28 4.62 -4.84 17.24
N ARG A 29 4.73 -3.99 18.27
CA ARG A 29 5.95 -3.90 19.09
C ARG A 29 6.31 -5.25 19.70
N ASN A 30 5.32 -5.96 20.26
CA ASN A 30 5.51 -7.27 20.82
C ASN A 30 5.94 -8.31 19.76
N PHE A 31 5.31 -8.29 18.58
CA PHE A 31 5.65 -9.18 17.47
C PHE A 31 7.11 -9.01 17.02
N VAL A 32 7.55 -7.77 16.84
CA VAL A 32 8.93 -7.46 16.46
C VAL A 32 9.93 -7.78 17.58
N ALA A 33 9.60 -7.48 18.83
CA ALA A 33 10.44 -7.79 19.98
C ALA A 33 10.68 -9.30 20.17
N ASN A 34 9.77 -10.15 19.68
CA ASN A 34 9.93 -11.60 19.62
C ASN A 34 10.75 -12.11 18.41
N GLY A 35 11.45 -11.21 17.71
CA GLY A 35 12.35 -11.57 16.62
C GLY A 35 11.64 -11.86 15.29
N ASN A 36 10.41 -11.42 15.13
CA ASN A 36 9.65 -11.53 13.88
C ASN A 36 9.85 -10.31 12.98
N ILE A 37 9.61 -10.49 11.68
CA ILE A 37 9.74 -9.45 10.66
C ILE A 37 8.36 -8.83 10.43
N PHE A 38 8.27 -7.50 10.56
CA PHE A 38 7.06 -6.74 10.27
C PHE A 38 7.29 -5.83 9.05
N CYS A 39 6.48 -6.01 8.00
CA CYS A 39 6.50 -5.24 6.78
C CYS A 39 5.20 -4.45 6.67
N ILE A 40 5.28 -3.18 6.36
CA ILE A 40 4.12 -2.31 6.08
C ILE A 40 4.02 -2.08 4.58
N ILE A 41 2.83 -2.29 4.01
CA ILE A 41 2.56 -2.09 2.58
C ILE A 41 1.40 -1.12 2.44
N THR A 42 1.62 0.03 1.80
CA THR A 42 0.63 1.12 1.76
C THR A 42 0.67 1.91 0.45
N GLY A 43 -0.46 2.54 0.13
CA GLY A 43 -0.53 3.55 -0.93
C GLY A 43 0.04 4.92 -0.53
N ARG A 44 0.43 5.11 0.74
CA ARG A 44 1.05 6.35 1.21
C ARG A 44 2.46 6.48 0.68
N ASN A 45 2.93 7.73 0.51
CA ASN A 45 4.34 8.00 0.28
C ASN A 45 5.15 7.79 1.58
N TYR A 46 6.47 7.74 1.42
CA TYR A 46 7.38 7.49 2.52
C TYR A 46 7.29 8.55 3.62
N THR A 47 7.27 9.84 3.26
CA THR A 47 7.31 10.95 4.23
C THR A 47 6.08 10.97 5.12
N ASP A 48 4.89 10.85 4.52
CA ASP A 48 3.62 10.82 5.25
C ASP A 48 3.53 9.59 6.16
N LEU A 49 3.92 8.42 5.65
CA LEU A 49 3.96 7.21 6.45
C LEU A 49 4.91 7.34 7.63
N LYS A 50 6.12 7.83 7.43
CA LYS A 50 7.14 7.98 8.49
C LYS A 50 6.69 8.87 9.64
N GLN A 51 5.98 9.95 9.35
CA GLN A 51 5.42 10.82 10.39
C GLN A 51 4.47 10.05 11.31
N LEU A 52 3.58 9.22 10.74
CA LEU A 52 2.65 8.40 11.51
C LEU A 52 3.35 7.29 12.30
N LEU A 53 4.35 6.62 11.71
CA LEU A 53 5.12 5.58 12.38
C LEU A 53 5.88 6.12 13.59
N ILE A 54 6.50 7.29 13.47
CA ILE A 54 7.21 7.98 14.56
C ILE A 54 6.22 8.39 15.65
N ALA A 55 5.12 9.06 15.27
CA ALA A 55 4.12 9.55 16.21
C ALA A 55 3.48 8.43 17.06
N ASN A 56 3.33 7.23 16.49
CA ASN A 56 2.71 6.07 17.13
C ASN A 56 3.72 5.02 17.64
N ASN A 57 5.03 5.29 17.51
CA ASN A 57 6.11 4.37 17.89
C ASN A 57 5.90 2.96 17.30
N ILE A 58 5.66 2.88 15.97
CA ILE A 58 5.46 1.62 15.24
C ILE A 58 6.80 1.16 14.66
N PRO A 59 7.37 0.04 15.14
CA PRO A 59 8.57 -0.54 14.56
C PRO A 59 8.23 -1.27 13.25
N TYR A 60 9.18 -1.31 12.34
CA TYR A 60 9.08 -2.06 11.09
C TYR A 60 10.45 -2.63 10.69
N SER A 61 10.43 -3.67 9.89
CA SER A 61 11.61 -4.22 9.22
C SER A 61 11.74 -3.68 7.80
N TYR A 62 10.60 -3.53 7.11
CA TYR A 62 10.51 -3.01 5.74
C TYR A 62 9.27 -2.17 5.55
N LEU A 63 9.37 -1.17 4.68
CA LEU A 63 8.25 -0.38 4.18
C LEU A 63 8.13 -0.57 2.67
N ILE A 64 6.92 -0.83 2.21
CA ILE A 64 6.55 -0.83 0.80
C ILE A 64 5.54 0.29 0.63
N CYS A 65 5.98 1.38 0.00
CA CYS A 65 5.22 2.61 -0.20
C CYS A 65 4.70 2.71 -1.63
N GLU A 66 3.73 3.60 -1.85
CA GLU A 66 3.15 3.87 -3.17
C GLU A 66 2.64 2.59 -3.84
N ASP A 67 1.89 1.76 -3.07
CA ASP A 67 1.34 0.47 -3.51
C ASP A 67 2.37 -0.52 -4.09
N GLY A 68 3.64 -0.28 -3.82
CA GLY A 68 4.73 -1.13 -4.28
C GLY A 68 5.77 -0.45 -5.16
N ALA A 69 5.61 0.85 -5.45
CA ALA A 69 6.57 1.56 -6.28
C ALA A 69 7.91 1.82 -5.58
N LYS A 70 7.94 1.86 -4.24
CA LYS A 70 9.19 2.01 -3.47
C LYS A 70 9.27 1.04 -2.30
N ILE A 71 10.45 0.48 -2.10
CA ILE A 71 10.76 -0.46 -1.01
C ILE A 71 11.91 0.10 -0.17
N PHE A 72 11.73 0.14 1.15
CA PHE A 72 12.74 0.61 2.10
C PHE A 72 13.02 -0.44 3.18
N ASN A 73 14.24 -0.46 3.69
CA ASN A 73 14.57 -1.20 4.91
C ASN A 73 14.37 -0.35 6.18
N ASN A 74 14.63 -0.94 7.35
CA ASN A 74 14.48 -0.28 8.65
C ASN A 74 15.55 0.80 8.95
N MET A 75 16.58 0.92 8.10
CA MET A 75 17.57 2.00 8.14
C MET A 75 17.23 3.11 7.15
N ASP A 76 16.03 3.08 6.59
CA ASP A 76 15.51 4.06 5.63
C ASP A 76 16.25 4.10 4.27
N TYR A 77 17.03 3.05 3.94
CA TYR A 77 17.60 2.92 2.61
C TYR A 77 16.55 2.42 1.63
N CYS A 78 16.41 3.11 0.49
CA CYS A 78 15.59 2.67 -0.61
C CYS A 78 16.26 1.48 -1.31
N LEU A 79 15.61 0.31 -1.24
CA LEU A 79 16.08 -0.94 -1.83
C LEU A 79 15.65 -1.09 -3.28
N ASP A 80 14.51 -0.48 -3.63
CA ASP A 80 13.94 -0.55 -4.98
C ASP A 80 13.02 0.63 -5.27
N THR A 81 12.98 1.01 -6.55
CA THR A 81 12.06 2.03 -7.08
C THR A 81 11.58 1.61 -8.47
N VAL A 82 10.28 1.72 -8.70
CA VAL A 82 9.65 1.58 -10.02
C VAL A 82 9.04 2.90 -10.41
N LEU A 83 9.63 3.56 -11.40
CA LEU A 83 9.17 4.83 -11.95
C LEU A 83 8.08 4.62 -12.99
N LEU A 84 7.22 5.61 -13.18
CA LEU A 84 6.37 5.70 -14.35
C LEU A 84 7.23 5.96 -15.60
N ASP A 85 6.85 5.36 -16.72
CA ASP A 85 7.51 5.64 -18.00
C ASP A 85 7.26 7.09 -18.43
N GLU A 86 8.29 7.79 -18.87
CA GLU A 86 8.18 9.22 -19.27
C GLU A 86 7.12 9.44 -20.36
N ASN A 87 6.99 8.49 -21.29
CA ASN A 87 5.97 8.56 -22.35
C ASN A 87 4.55 8.41 -21.78
N ASP A 88 4.36 7.51 -20.78
CA ASP A 88 3.09 7.35 -20.11
C ASP A 88 2.72 8.64 -19.34
N ILE A 89 3.70 9.23 -18.62
CA ILE A 89 3.49 10.50 -17.91
C ILE A 89 3.04 11.60 -18.89
N LYS A 90 3.75 11.80 -20.00
CA LYS A 90 3.41 12.81 -21.00
C LYS A 90 2.00 12.62 -21.56
N GLN A 91 1.64 11.37 -21.88
CA GLN A 91 0.30 11.04 -22.37
C GLN A 91 -0.78 11.33 -21.32
N ILE A 92 -0.55 10.95 -20.06
CA ILE A 92 -1.49 11.19 -18.96
C ILE A 92 -1.66 12.69 -18.72
N VAL A 93 -0.56 13.44 -18.64
CA VAL A 93 -0.60 14.91 -18.44
C VAL A 93 -1.36 15.59 -19.57
N GLN A 94 -1.16 15.18 -20.83
CA GLN A 94 -1.94 15.69 -21.96
C GLN A 94 -3.45 15.44 -21.78
N ILE A 95 -3.84 14.26 -21.29
CA ILE A 95 -5.25 13.96 -21.01
C ILE A 95 -5.76 14.85 -19.87
N ILE A 96 -5.00 15.00 -18.80
CA ILE A 96 -5.34 15.84 -17.65
C ILE A 96 -5.59 17.29 -18.09
N GLU A 97 -4.72 17.84 -18.92
CA GLU A 97 -4.84 19.19 -19.46
C GLU A 97 -6.08 19.33 -20.37
N GLU A 98 -6.39 18.32 -21.21
CA GLU A 98 -7.57 18.29 -22.09
C GLU A 98 -8.88 18.40 -21.29
N TYR A 99 -8.94 17.76 -20.09
CA TYR A 99 -10.11 17.76 -19.22
C TYR A 99 -10.05 18.80 -18.10
N ASN A 100 -8.94 19.54 -17.99
CA ASN A 100 -8.69 20.54 -16.95
C ASN A 100 -8.84 19.96 -15.52
N TRP A 101 -8.32 18.74 -15.31
CA TRP A 101 -8.31 18.10 -13.99
C TRP A 101 -7.21 18.67 -13.10
N ASP A 102 -7.48 18.73 -11.79
CA ASP A 102 -6.47 19.03 -10.77
C ASP A 102 -5.64 17.77 -10.46
N TYR A 103 -4.32 17.92 -10.45
CA TYR A 103 -3.41 16.78 -10.23
C TYR A 103 -2.08 17.18 -9.59
N TYR A 104 -1.37 16.19 -9.10
CA TYR A 104 0.03 16.30 -8.74
C TYR A 104 0.80 15.02 -9.08
N LEU A 105 2.12 15.17 -9.19
CA LEU A 105 3.06 14.05 -9.32
C LEU A 105 3.69 13.78 -7.96
N ASP A 106 4.01 12.53 -7.67
CA ASP A 106 4.70 12.12 -6.44
C ASP A 106 5.95 11.31 -6.79
N ASP A 107 7.06 11.59 -6.11
CA ASP A 107 8.32 10.86 -6.26
C ASP A 107 8.47 9.70 -5.25
N GLY A 108 7.42 9.48 -4.47
CA GLY A 108 7.37 8.50 -3.38
C GLY A 108 7.87 9.02 -2.05
N TYR A 109 8.37 10.25 -2.02
CA TYR A 109 8.70 10.99 -0.79
C TYR A 109 7.81 12.21 -0.64
N ASN A 110 7.61 12.96 -1.72
CA ASN A 110 6.87 14.21 -1.75
C ASN A 110 6.28 14.47 -3.14
N HIS A 111 5.49 15.53 -3.26
CA HIS A 111 5.10 16.05 -4.56
C HIS A 111 6.33 16.50 -5.35
N THR A 112 6.34 16.22 -6.64
CA THR A 112 7.45 16.56 -7.54
C THR A 112 6.92 17.22 -8.82
N ASN A 113 7.76 17.99 -9.49
CA ASN A 113 7.54 18.46 -10.87
C ASN A 113 8.50 17.77 -11.86
N ASN A 114 9.32 16.83 -11.37
CA ASN A 114 10.30 16.13 -12.18
C ASN A 114 9.74 14.79 -12.66
N TYR A 115 9.51 14.65 -13.96
CA TYR A 115 9.02 13.41 -14.57
C TYR A 115 9.98 12.23 -14.41
N ASN A 116 11.29 12.51 -14.29
CA ASN A 116 12.30 11.45 -14.15
C ASN A 116 12.28 10.76 -12.78
N ASP A 117 11.61 11.33 -11.78
CA ASP A 117 11.53 10.77 -10.43
C ASP A 117 10.10 10.32 -10.10
N CYS A 118 9.15 10.48 -11.03
CA CYS A 118 7.73 10.25 -10.79
C CYS A 118 7.42 8.76 -10.63
N VAL A 119 6.86 8.39 -9.47
CA VAL A 119 6.35 7.04 -9.20
C VAL A 119 4.83 6.97 -9.30
N LYS A 120 4.13 8.09 -9.06
CA LYS A 120 2.67 8.16 -9.05
C LYS A 120 2.16 9.50 -9.56
N ILE A 121 1.05 9.47 -10.31
CA ILE A 121 0.24 10.63 -10.63
C ILE A 121 -1.07 10.51 -9.88
N VAL A 122 -1.48 11.59 -9.21
CA VAL A 122 -2.74 11.65 -8.46
C VAL A 122 -3.63 12.71 -9.09
N ILE A 123 -4.85 12.32 -9.48
CA ILE A 123 -5.88 13.23 -9.97
C ILE A 123 -6.92 13.42 -8.88
N ASN A 124 -7.17 14.65 -8.49
CA ASN A 124 -8.20 15.02 -7.53
C ASN A 124 -9.57 15.03 -8.20
N CYS A 125 -10.52 14.27 -7.65
CA CYS A 125 -11.88 14.20 -8.17
C CYS A 125 -12.86 14.89 -7.23
N ILE A 126 -13.89 15.51 -7.77
CA ILE A 126 -14.90 16.27 -7.03
C ILE A 126 -15.86 15.31 -6.31
N ASP A 127 -16.27 14.24 -6.99
CA ASP A 127 -17.23 13.25 -6.49
C ASP A 127 -17.00 11.86 -7.11
N GLU A 128 -17.85 10.89 -6.77
CA GLU A 128 -17.77 9.51 -7.26
C GLU A 128 -18.03 9.40 -8.78
N ASP A 129 -18.86 10.25 -9.35
CA ASP A 129 -19.16 10.24 -10.78
C ASP A 129 -17.99 10.77 -11.59
N ASP A 130 -17.35 11.84 -11.11
CA ASP A 130 -16.12 12.40 -11.66
C ASP A 130 -14.99 11.39 -11.61
N LYS A 131 -14.81 10.76 -10.46
CA LYS A 131 -13.81 9.70 -10.26
C LYS A 131 -13.99 8.53 -11.25
N ARG A 132 -15.22 8.05 -11.41
CA ARG A 132 -15.53 6.96 -12.33
C ARG A 132 -15.22 7.34 -13.78
N LYS A 133 -15.64 8.55 -14.20
CA LYS A 133 -15.34 9.07 -15.56
C LYS A 133 -13.84 9.20 -15.80
N THR A 134 -13.10 9.73 -14.81
CA THR A 134 -11.64 9.87 -14.88
C THR A 134 -10.96 8.52 -15.07
N VAL A 135 -11.34 7.51 -14.28
CA VAL A 135 -10.83 6.14 -14.41
C VAL A 135 -11.10 5.57 -15.81
N ASP A 136 -12.34 5.72 -16.32
CA ASP A 136 -12.72 5.18 -17.62
C ASP A 136 -11.94 5.84 -18.77
N ILE A 137 -11.78 7.16 -18.74
CA ILE A 137 -11.03 7.91 -19.75
C ILE A 137 -9.56 7.49 -19.76
N ILE A 138 -8.91 7.44 -18.59
CA ILE A 138 -7.50 7.05 -18.50
C ILE A 138 -7.31 5.60 -18.96
N LYS A 139 -8.15 4.66 -18.52
CA LYS A 139 -8.09 3.24 -18.94
C LYS A 139 -8.25 3.02 -20.44
N GLN A 140 -9.09 3.82 -21.10
CA GLN A 140 -9.30 3.70 -22.55
C GLN A 140 -8.11 4.22 -23.37
N ARG A 141 -7.32 5.13 -22.82
CA ARG A 141 -6.27 5.86 -23.55
C ARG A 141 -4.84 5.48 -23.16
N THR A 142 -4.66 4.74 -22.06
CA THR A 142 -3.34 4.39 -21.53
C THR A 142 -3.27 2.93 -21.09
N ASN A 143 -2.06 2.43 -20.88
CA ASN A 143 -1.82 1.07 -20.36
C ASN A 143 -1.08 1.12 -19.03
N VAL A 144 -1.58 1.90 -18.09
CA VAL A 144 -1.03 2.06 -16.73
C VAL A 144 -1.89 1.33 -15.71
N HIS A 145 -1.39 1.16 -14.50
CA HIS A 145 -2.20 0.68 -13.41
C HIS A 145 -2.93 1.85 -12.74
N ILE A 146 -4.24 1.70 -12.57
CA ILE A 146 -5.12 2.72 -12.01
C ILE A 146 -5.93 2.12 -10.88
N TYR A 147 -5.96 2.80 -9.76
CA TYR A 147 -6.90 2.52 -8.68
C TYR A 147 -7.50 3.81 -8.12
N ALA A 148 -8.71 3.70 -7.59
CA ALA A 148 -9.43 4.83 -7.01
C ALA A 148 -9.43 4.72 -5.49
N SER A 149 -9.13 5.83 -4.80
CA SER A 149 -9.20 5.91 -3.35
C SER A 149 -9.91 7.18 -2.92
N ARG A 150 -10.91 7.06 -2.04
CA ARG A 150 -11.71 8.20 -1.58
C ARG A 150 -12.08 9.15 -2.73
N THR A 151 -11.41 10.32 -2.80
CA THR A 151 -11.64 11.37 -3.82
C THR A 151 -10.52 11.46 -4.85
N HIS A 152 -9.66 10.43 -4.97
CA HIS A 152 -8.50 10.46 -5.86
C HIS A 152 -8.51 9.29 -6.84
N VAL A 153 -7.99 9.54 -8.03
CA VAL A 153 -7.56 8.53 -8.99
C VAL A 153 -6.04 8.49 -8.97
N ASN A 154 -5.49 7.34 -8.63
CA ASN A 154 -4.06 7.10 -8.52
C ASN A 154 -3.58 6.31 -9.74
N ILE A 155 -2.51 6.77 -10.35
CA ILE A 155 -1.93 6.18 -11.55
C ILE A 155 -0.48 5.84 -11.24
N ILE A 156 -0.13 4.56 -11.37
CA ILE A 156 1.20 4.01 -11.14
C ILE A 156 1.64 3.16 -12.32
N HIS A 157 2.91 2.79 -12.36
CA HIS A 157 3.41 1.92 -13.42
C HIS A 157 2.67 0.59 -13.43
N ARG A 158 2.37 0.05 -14.63
CA ARG A 158 1.56 -1.18 -14.86
C ARG A 158 2.07 -2.43 -14.14
N SER A 159 3.37 -2.49 -13.81
CA SER A 159 3.95 -3.63 -13.09
C SER A 159 3.88 -3.49 -11.57
N VAL A 160 3.45 -2.33 -11.05
CA VAL A 160 3.39 -2.05 -9.61
C VAL A 160 2.08 -2.55 -9.03
N ASN A 161 2.17 -3.36 -8.01
CA ASN A 161 1.10 -3.70 -7.07
C ASN A 161 1.71 -4.30 -5.79
N LYS A 162 0.94 -4.36 -4.72
CA LYS A 162 1.39 -4.84 -3.39
C LYS A 162 1.96 -6.26 -3.43
N LYS A 163 1.37 -7.17 -4.24
CA LYS A 163 1.86 -8.54 -4.41
C LYS A 163 3.26 -8.58 -5.02
N HIS A 164 3.45 -7.90 -6.15
CA HIS A 164 4.73 -7.93 -6.87
C HIS A 164 5.85 -7.29 -6.05
N ALA A 165 5.56 -6.20 -5.36
CA ALA A 165 6.51 -5.53 -4.47
C ALA A 165 6.92 -6.43 -3.30
N LEU A 166 5.95 -7.10 -2.65
CA LEU A 166 6.24 -8.04 -1.57
C LEU A 166 7.06 -9.24 -2.07
N GLN A 167 6.74 -9.79 -3.23
CA GLN A 167 7.49 -10.87 -3.85
C GLN A 167 8.93 -10.44 -4.18
N LYS A 168 9.11 -9.21 -4.66
CA LYS A 168 10.42 -8.62 -4.93
C LYS A 168 11.24 -8.45 -3.64
N LEU A 169 10.63 -7.91 -2.58
CA LEU A 169 11.26 -7.79 -1.27
C LEU A 169 11.74 -9.15 -0.74
N ILE A 170 10.89 -10.18 -0.79
CA ILE A 170 11.24 -11.53 -0.34
C ILE A 170 12.47 -12.06 -1.07
N ASN A 171 12.53 -11.86 -2.40
CA ASN A 171 13.66 -12.30 -3.21
C ASN A 171 14.94 -11.51 -2.92
N LEU A 172 14.85 -10.18 -2.79
CA LEU A 172 16.00 -9.29 -2.49
C LEU A 172 16.63 -9.63 -1.15
N GLU A 173 15.80 -9.81 -0.12
CA GLU A 173 16.25 -10.05 1.26
C GLU A 173 16.35 -11.55 1.61
N LYS A 174 16.06 -12.45 0.65
CA LYS A 174 16.09 -13.91 0.81
C LYS A 174 15.26 -14.40 2.00
N LEU A 175 14.09 -13.81 2.17
CA LEU A 175 13.16 -14.15 3.24
C LEU A 175 12.47 -15.49 2.95
N ASP A 176 12.12 -16.23 4.02
CA ASP A 176 11.44 -17.52 3.89
C ASP A 176 9.95 -17.33 3.57
N TYR A 177 9.58 -17.63 2.33
CA TYR A 177 8.20 -17.56 1.84
C TYR A 177 7.21 -18.39 2.65
N ASN A 178 7.64 -19.53 3.23
CA ASN A 178 6.74 -20.41 4.00
C ASN A 178 6.29 -19.79 5.33
N ASN A 179 7.02 -18.80 5.80
CA ASN A 179 6.73 -18.07 7.03
C ASN A 179 6.10 -16.69 6.79
N LEU A 180 5.65 -16.43 5.55
CA LEU A 180 5.02 -15.18 5.16
C LEU A 180 3.52 -15.22 5.38
N TYR A 181 3.02 -14.22 6.09
CA TYR A 181 1.62 -13.95 6.37
C TYR A 181 1.26 -12.54 5.91
N VAL A 182 0.05 -12.34 5.41
CA VAL A 182 -0.41 -11.04 4.91
C VAL A 182 -1.77 -10.69 5.47
N ILE A 183 -2.07 -9.40 5.61
CA ILE A 183 -3.39 -8.90 6.00
C ILE A 183 -3.69 -7.55 5.32
N GLY A 184 -4.94 -7.32 4.98
CA GLY A 184 -5.41 -6.08 4.37
C GLY A 184 -6.93 -6.01 4.35
N ASP A 185 -7.48 -4.93 3.80
CA ASP A 185 -8.92 -4.64 3.84
C ASP A 185 -9.51 -4.16 2.50
N ASN A 186 -8.69 -3.82 1.50
CA ASN A 186 -9.19 -3.15 0.31
C ASN A 186 -8.85 -3.89 -1.00
N ASP A 187 -9.37 -3.40 -2.12
CA ASP A 187 -9.22 -4.00 -3.45
C ASP A 187 -7.76 -4.07 -3.92
N ASN A 188 -6.93 -3.07 -3.56
CA ASN A 188 -5.49 -3.08 -3.85
C ASN A 188 -4.70 -4.16 -3.09
N ASP A 189 -5.31 -4.80 -2.06
CA ASP A 189 -4.78 -5.95 -1.33
C ASP A 189 -5.15 -7.30 -1.98
N TYR A 190 -6.12 -7.34 -2.88
CA TYR A 190 -6.71 -8.56 -3.42
C TYR A 190 -5.65 -9.55 -3.94
N GLU A 191 -4.76 -9.10 -4.82
CA GLU A 191 -3.73 -9.95 -5.41
C GLU A 191 -2.71 -10.46 -4.38
N MET A 192 -2.38 -9.64 -3.37
CA MET A 192 -1.52 -10.03 -2.25
C MET A 192 -2.19 -11.09 -1.39
N LEU A 193 -3.41 -10.84 -0.97
CA LEU A 193 -4.22 -11.75 -0.15
C LEU A 193 -4.49 -13.08 -0.85
N LYS A 194 -4.73 -13.07 -2.15
CA LYS A 194 -4.94 -14.27 -2.97
C LYS A 194 -3.69 -15.13 -3.09
N SER A 195 -2.52 -14.49 -3.16
CA SER A 195 -1.26 -15.17 -3.50
C SER A 195 -0.50 -15.71 -2.30
N PHE A 196 -0.74 -15.17 -1.10
CA PHE A 196 -0.02 -15.52 0.11
C PHE A 196 -0.95 -16.07 1.19
N ASN A 197 -0.36 -16.59 2.28
CA ASN A 197 -1.14 -17.02 3.44
C ASN A 197 -1.67 -15.77 4.16
N GLY A 198 -2.94 -15.43 3.92
CA GLY A 198 -3.51 -14.15 4.30
C GLY A 198 -4.81 -14.23 5.07
N ALA A 199 -5.09 -13.12 5.74
CA ALA A 199 -6.32 -12.82 6.44
C ALA A 199 -6.87 -11.47 5.97
N VAL A 200 -8.13 -11.18 6.24
CA VAL A 200 -8.78 -9.91 5.93
C VAL A 200 -9.28 -9.24 7.20
N MET A 201 -9.37 -7.92 7.18
CA MET A 201 -10.04 -7.19 8.24
C MET A 201 -11.56 -7.43 8.14
N LYS A 202 -12.29 -7.47 9.25
CA LYS A 202 -13.74 -7.67 9.25
C LYS A 202 -14.49 -6.57 8.50
N ARG A 203 -13.98 -5.33 8.55
CA ARG A 203 -14.40 -4.25 7.68
C ARG A 203 -13.49 -4.23 6.45
N HIS A 204 -13.93 -4.80 5.35
CA HIS A 204 -13.16 -4.86 4.12
C HIS A 204 -14.03 -4.60 2.89
N ASN A 205 -13.37 -4.33 1.78
CA ASN A 205 -14.03 -4.19 0.48
C ASN A 205 -14.72 -5.53 0.11
N PRO A 206 -16.01 -5.54 -0.30
CA PRO A 206 -16.75 -6.75 -0.61
C PRO A 206 -16.10 -7.68 -1.63
N ILE A 207 -15.22 -7.19 -2.50
CA ILE A 207 -14.49 -8.03 -3.45
C ILE A 207 -13.61 -9.08 -2.75
N LEU A 208 -13.15 -8.80 -1.53
CA LEU A 208 -12.31 -9.72 -0.76
C LEU A 208 -13.08 -10.93 -0.22
N ASN A 209 -14.43 -10.89 -0.19
CA ASN A 209 -15.27 -12.04 0.18
C ASN A 209 -15.02 -13.26 -0.72
N GLU A 210 -14.67 -13.04 -1.99
CA GLU A 210 -14.37 -14.11 -2.94
C GLU A 210 -13.17 -14.97 -2.53
N LEU A 211 -12.28 -14.42 -1.69
CA LEU A 211 -11.07 -15.13 -1.26
C LEU A 211 -11.32 -16.14 -0.14
N GLY A 212 -12.47 -16.07 0.56
CA GLY A 212 -12.81 -16.97 1.66
C GLY A 212 -11.79 -16.98 2.79
N LYS A 213 -11.12 -15.84 3.02
CA LYS A 213 -10.10 -15.70 4.06
C LYS A 213 -10.72 -15.53 5.43
N LYS A 214 -9.96 -15.89 6.48
CA LYS A 214 -10.38 -15.65 7.86
C LYS A 214 -10.38 -14.14 8.15
N GLU A 215 -11.43 -13.69 8.84
CA GLU A 215 -11.64 -12.30 9.20
C GLU A 215 -11.18 -12.00 10.63
N TYR A 216 -10.63 -10.82 10.85
CA TYR A 216 -10.22 -10.35 12.18
C TYR A 216 -10.77 -8.94 12.48
N GLU A 217 -11.17 -8.71 13.72
CA GLU A 217 -11.64 -7.39 14.18
C GLU A 217 -10.51 -6.36 14.26
N SER A 218 -9.30 -6.81 14.57
CA SER A 218 -8.11 -5.97 14.68
C SER A 218 -6.85 -6.71 14.20
N LEU A 219 -5.84 -5.95 13.81
CA LEU A 219 -4.52 -6.50 13.53
C LEU A 219 -3.92 -7.20 14.75
N LYS A 220 -4.20 -6.67 15.96
CA LYS A 220 -3.80 -7.29 17.22
C LYS A 220 -4.27 -8.75 17.29
N ASP A 221 -5.55 -9.02 17.00
CA ASP A 221 -6.11 -10.38 17.11
C ASP A 221 -5.40 -11.35 16.15
N TYR A 222 -5.06 -10.89 14.95
CA TYR A 222 -4.30 -11.69 13.99
C TYR A 222 -2.86 -11.96 14.47
N ILE A 223 -2.17 -10.94 14.98
CA ILE A 223 -0.82 -11.07 15.53
C ILE A 223 -0.80 -12.07 16.70
N GLU A 224 -1.76 -11.97 17.63
CA GLU A 224 -1.85 -12.88 18.78
C GLU A 224 -2.06 -14.34 18.33
N GLU A 225 -2.90 -14.57 17.34
CA GLU A 225 -3.08 -15.91 16.77
C GLU A 225 -1.79 -16.40 16.09
N LEU A 226 -1.12 -15.56 15.33
CA LEU A 226 0.15 -15.92 14.72
C LEU A 226 1.22 -16.28 15.77
N MET A 227 1.25 -15.59 16.89
CA MET A 227 2.26 -15.84 17.94
C MET A 227 1.99 -17.10 18.76
N ASN A 228 0.72 -17.56 18.80
CA ASN A 228 0.31 -18.76 19.54
C ASN A 228 0.42 -20.06 18.73
N ASN A 229 0.55 -19.97 17.42
CA ASN A 229 0.72 -21.09 16.48
C ASN A 229 2.19 -21.30 16.09
#